data_51b433f81949ed068842a3a5e1af247b
#
_entry.id   51b433f81949ed068842a3a5e1af247b
#
_cell.length_a   1.000
_cell.length_b   1.000
_cell.length_c   1.000
_cell.angle_alpha   90.00
_cell.angle_beta   90.00
_cell.angle_gamma   90.00
#
_symmetry.space_group_name_H-M   'P 1'
#
loop_
_entity.id
_entity.type
_entity.pdbx_description
1 polymer ?
#
loop_
_entity_poly.entity_id
_entity_poly.type
_entity_poly.pdbx_seq_one_letter_code
_entity_poly.pdbx_strand_id
1 'polypeptide(L)'
;MNEVTILSKHVRHPKIATPARFLFALFLVSTGLMTMGFGVQGYPLPDEPSPFRDFMQALDNTGYIIFWVGLIKFIAGSLLFVRRTTPLALLIALPYTINILLYCIFIANQYLLLGIPDFLCNAFLIYAWFDWYKGCFED
;
A
#
# COMPACT_ATOMS: atom_id res chain seq x y z
N MET A 1 24.81 -4.66 10.15
CA MET A 1 24.76 -3.23 9.74
C MET A 1 24.79 -2.37 10.99
N ASN A 2 25.77 -1.47 11.09
CA ASN A 2 25.92 -0.62 12.27
C ASN A 2 24.90 0.52 12.25
N GLU A 3 24.47 1.00 13.41
CA GLU A 3 23.53 2.13 13.52
C GLU A 3 24.04 3.37 12.78
N VAL A 4 25.34 3.63 12.83
CA VAL A 4 25.97 4.75 12.11
C VAL A 4 25.76 4.63 10.61
N THR A 5 25.82 3.41 10.06
CA THR A 5 25.60 3.16 8.63
C THR A 5 24.13 3.42 8.25
N ILE A 6 23.19 3.09 9.16
CA ILE A 6 21.77 3.35 8.94
C ILE A 6 21.49 4.85 8.93
N LEU A 7 22.08 5.60 9.85
CA LEU A 7 21.89 7.04 9.96
C LEU A 7 22.51 7.83 8.79
N SER A 8 23.56 7.27 8.16
CA SER A 8 24.23 7.90 7.03
C SER A 8 23.53 7.68 5.68
N LYS A 9 22.57 6.77 5.61
CA LYS A 9 21.83 6.52 4.37
C LYS A 9 20.96 7.71 4.00
N HIS A 10 21.08 8.11 2.74
CA HIS A 10 20.46 9.31 2.23
C HIS A 10 19.08 9.03 1.64
N VAL A 11 18.13 9.91 1.93
CA VAL A 11 16.81 9.91 1.31
C VAL A 11 16.82 10.95 0.20
N ARG A 12 16.49 10.53 -1.03
CA ARG A 12 16.42 11.42 -2.18
C ARG A 12 15.19 12.33 -2.07
N HIS A 13 15.38 13.60 -2.42
CA HIS A 13 14.31 14.59 -2.40
C HIS A 13 13.52 14.62 -1.08
N PRO A 14 14.18 14.81 0.08
CA PRO A 14 13.51 14.67 1.38
C PRO A 14 12.38 15.68 1.59
N LYS A 15 12.43 16.85 0.94
CA LYS A 15 11.37 17.87 1.02
C LYS A 15 10.05 17.40 0.43
N ILE A 16 10.09 16.50 -0.55
CA ILE A 16 8.90 15.93 -1.19
C ILE A 16 8.60 14.56 -0.59
N ALA A 17 9.64 13.76 -0.35
CA ALA A 17 9.49 12.39 0.13
C ALA A 17 8.89 12.32 1.54
N THR A 18 9.27 13.22 2.45
CA THR A 18 8.76 13.20 3.82
C THR A 18 7.24 13.46 3.88
N PRO A 19 6.68 14.54 3.28
CA PRO A 19 5.22 14.69 3.26
C PRO A 19 4.52 13.58 2.49
N ALA A 20 5.08 13.11 1.38
CA ALA A 20 4.51 11.98 0.63
C ALA A 20 4.44 10.72 1.49
N ARG A 21 5.47 10.43 2.28
CA ARG A 21 5.50 9.29 3.20
C ARG A 21 4.37 9.37 4.22
N PHE A 22 4.17 10.51 4.85
CA PHE A 22 3.13 10.68 5.86
C PHE A 22 1.73 10.62 5.25
N LEU A 23 1.53 11.22 4.09
CA LEU A 23 0.24 11.14 3.38
C LEU A 23 -0.08 9.71 2.97
N PHE A 24 0.89 8.98 2.46
CA PHE A 24 0.73 7.58 2.08
C PHE A 24 0.46 6.71 3.31
N ALA A 25 1.15 6.96 4.42
CA ALA A 25 0.92 6.27 5.68
C ALA A 25 -0.51 6.46 6.19
N LEU A 26 -0.99 7.70 6.21
CA LEU A 26 -2.36 8.01 6.61
C LEU A 26 -3.39 7.34 5.69
N PHE A 27 -3.14 7.38 4.38
CA PHE A 27 -4.01 6.73 3.40
C PHE A 27 -4.09 5.22 3.66
N LEU A 28 -2.94 4.55 3.83
CA LEU A 28 -2.91 3.11 4.08
C LEU A 28 -3.55 2.72 5.41
N VAL A 29 -3.31 3.48 6.47
CA VAL A 29 -3.91 3.21 7.78
C VAL A 29 -5.43 3.38 7.70
N SER A 30 -5.90 4.49 7.14
CA SER A 30 -7.33 4.79 7.05
C SER A 30 -8.07 3.76 6.19
N THR A 31 -7.55 3.51 4.99
CA THR A 31 -8.19 2.54 4.08
C THR A 31 -8.03 1.11 4.57
N GLY A 32 -6.94 0.81 5.28
CA GLY A 32 -6.74 -0.49 5.91
C GLY A 32 -7.78 -0.78 6.99
N LEU A 33 -8.02 0.19 7.88
CA LEU A 33 -9.07 0.06 8.90
C LEU A 33 -10.46 -0.09 8.27
N MET A 34 -10.76 0.70 7.24
CA MET A 34 -12.02 0.60 6.51
C MET A 34 -12.18 -0.78 5.87
N THR A 35 -11.15 -1.28 5.23
CA THR A 35 -11.16 -2.61 4.58
C THR A 35 -11.31 -3.74 5.60
N MET A 36 -10.67 -3.64 6.77
CA MET A 36 -10.88 -4.60 7.86
C MET A 36 -12.33 -4.60 8.34
N GLY A 37 -12.93 -3.41 8.46
CA GLY A 37 -14.35 -3.28 8.80
C GLY A 37 -15.26 -4.00 7.81
N PHE A 38 -15.02 -3.81 6.53
CA PHE A 38 -15.76 -4.54 5.47
C PHE A 38 -15.55 -6.06 5.55
N GLY A 39 -14.36 -6.49 5.93
CA GLY A 39 -14.06 -7.92 6.09
C GLY A 39 -14.85 -8.56 7.24
N VAL A 40 -15.16 -7.79 8.29
CA VAL A 40 -15.93 -8.27 9.44
C VAL A 40 -17.43 -8.18 9.21
N GLN A 41 -17.90 -7.06 8.60
CA GLN A 41 -19.33 -6.77 8.45
C GLN A 41 -19.92 -7.26 7.12
N GLY A 42 -19.07 -7.61 6.17
CA GLY A 42 -19.49 -7.87 4.78
C GLY A 42 -19.27 -6.63 3.91
N TYR A 43 -18.85 -6.87 2.68
CA TYR A 43 -18.59 -5.78 1.73
C TYR A 43 -19.91 -5.29 1.11
N PRO A 44 -20.16 -3.96 1.06
CA PRO A 44 -21.36 -3.44 0.43
C PRO A 44 -21.26 -3.59 -1.10
N LEU A 45 -22.02 -4.54 -1.65
CA LEU A 45 -22.03 -4.83 -3.09
C LEU A 45 -23.03 -3.93 -3.79
N PRO A 46 -22.72 -3.43 -5.01
CA PRO A 46 -23.70 -2.71 -5.82
C PRO A 46 -24.82 -3.66 -6.29
N ASP A 47 -26.03 -3.12 -6.46
CA ASP A 47 -27.19 -3.93 -6.85
C ASP A 47 -27.10 -4.42 -8.31
N GLU A 48 -26.45 -3.63 -9.18
CA GLU A 48 -26.33 -3.96 -10.59
C GLU A 48 -25.24 -5.01 -10.84
N PRO A 49 -25.51 -6.03 -11.68
CA PRO A 49 -24.48 -6.98 -12.08
C PRO A 49 -23.34 -6.30 -12.83
N SER A 50 -22.11 -6.59 -12.42
CA SER A 50 -20.90 -6.05 -13.06
C SER A 50 -19.71 -6.94 -12.74
N PRO A 51 -18.61 -6.87 -13.54
CA PRO A 51 -17.38 -7.58 -13.19
C PRO A 51 -16.83 -7.16 -11.82
N PHE A 52 -17.00 -5.90 -11.44
CA PHE A 52 -16.63 -5.40 -10.13
C PHE A 52 -17.40 -6.10 -9.01
N ARG A 53 -18.72 -6.20 -9.15
CA ARG A 53 -19.58 -6.89 -8.18
C ARG A 53 -19.16 -8.36 -8.03
N ASP A 54 -18.98 -9.05 -9.15
CA ASP A 54 -18.62 -10.47 -9.16
C ASP A 54 -17.30 -10.71 -8.47
N PHE A 55 -16.29 -9.85 -8.75
CA PHE A 55 -14.97 -9.93 -8.14
C PHE A 55 -15.03 -9.70 -6.63
N MET A 56 -15.70 -8.63 -6.20
CA MET A 56 -15.80 -8.30 -4.77
C MET A 56 -16.63 -9.33 -4.01
N GLN A 57 -17.68 -9.87 -4.64
CA GLN A 57 -18.47 -10.93 -4.04
C GLN A 57 -17.66 -12.21 -3.85
N ALA A 58 -16.81 -12.56 -4.82
CA ALA A 58 -15.91 -13.70 -4.71
C ALA A 58 -14.93 -13.53 -3.56
N LEU A 59 -14.36 -12.34 -3.39
CA LEU A 59 -13.47 -12.04 -2.26
C LEU A 59 -14.20 -12.11 -0.92
N ASP A 60 -15.40 -11.55 -0.85
CA ASP A 60 -16.23 -11.57 0.36
C ASP A 60 -16.61 -13.01 0.74
N ASN A 61 -16.94 -13.83 -0.24
CA ASN A 61 -17.31 -15.24 -0.04
C ASN A 61 -16.16 -16.08 0.54
N THR A 62 -14.89 -15.67 0.38
CA THR A 62 -13.77 -16.38 1.02
C THR A 62 -13.80 -16.29 2.54
N GLY A 63 -14.43 -15.25 3.08
CA GLY A 63 -14.56 -15.02 4.51
C GLY A 63 -13.34 -14.44 5.19
N TYR A 64 -12.18 -14.32 4.52
CA TYR A 64 -10.96 -13.85 5.16
C TYR A 64 -10.14 -12.84 4.34
N ILE A 65 -10.17 -12.88 3.03
CA ILE A 65 -9.25 -12.12 2.18
C ILE A 65 -9.37 -10.61 2.43
N ILE A 66 -10.59 -10.09 2.47
CA ILE A 66 -10.83 -8.66 2.64
C ILE A 66 -10.24 -8.16 3.96
N PHE A 67 -10.47 -8.90 5.04
CA PHE A 67 -9.91 -8.55 6.35
C PHE A 67 -8.38 -8.55 6.33
N TRP A 68 -7.76 -9.58 5.77
CA TRP A 68 -6.30 -9.70 5.76
C TRP A 68 -5.65 -8.66 4.86
N VAL A 69 -6.26 -8.31 3.73
CA VAL A 69 -5.78 -7.19 2.89
C VAL A 69 -5.78 -5.89 3.69
N GLY A 70 -6.87 -5.61 4.42
CA GLY A 70 -6.95 -4.44 5.28
C GLY A 70 -5.89 -4.44 6.38
N LEU A 71 -5.65 -5.59 6.99
CA LEU A 71 -4.64 -5.74 8.05
C LEU A 71 -3.22 -5.47 7.51
N ILE A 72 -2.89 -6.01 6.33
CA ILE A 72 -1.59 -5.77 5.69
C ILE A 72 -1.41 -4.28 5.39
N LYS A 73 -2.43 -3.63 4.85
CA LYS A 73 -2.41 -2.17 4.61
C LYS A 73 -2.19 -1.39 5.90
N PHE A 74 -2.88 -1.76 6.95
CA PHE A 74 -2.75 -1.12 8.25
C PHE A 74 -1.34 -1.26 8.81
N ILE A 75 -0.77 -2.46 8.75
CA ILE A 75 0.60 -2.72 9.21
C ILE A 75 1.60 -1.91 8.39
N ALA A 76 1.50 -1.94 7.06
CA ALA A 76 2.39 -1.20 6.19
C ALA A 76 2.30 0.31 6.44
N GLY A 77 1.09 0.84 6.57
CA GLY A 77 0.88 2.26 6.88
C GLY A 77 1.47 2.67 8.22
N SER A 78 1.31 1.83 9.25
CA SER A 78 1.87 2.07 10.57
C SER A 78 3.40 2.08 10.55
N LEU A 79 4.02 1.16 9.81
CA LEU A 79 5.47 1.10 9.67
C LEU A 79 6.04 2.30 8.91
N LEU A 80 5.26 2.93 8.03
CA LEU A 80 5.68 4.12 7.30
C LEU A 80 5.88 5.34 8.19
N PHE A 81 5.24 5.41 9.35
CA PHE A 81 5.45 6.51 10.29
C PHE A 81 6.85 6.50 10.90
N VAL A 82 7.50 5.35 10.95
CA VAL A 82 8.85 5.21 11.51
C VAL A 82 9.87 5.15 10.36
N ARG A 83 10.82 6.07 10.37
CA ARG A 83 11.84 6.17 9.31
C ARG A 83 12.62 4.87 9.11
N ARG A 84 12.97 4.20 10.21
CA ARG A 84 13.76 2.97 10.17
C ARG A 84 13.05 1.81 9.47
N THR A 85 11.73 1.73 9.62
CA THR A 85 10.91 0.65 9.04
C THR A 85 10.29 1.02 7.70
N THR A 86 10.47 2.25 7.22
CA THR A 86 9.92 2.72 5.95
C THR A 86 10.30 1.83 4.76
N PRO A 87 11.57 1.40 4.58
CA PRO A 87 11.92 0.53 3.46
C PRO A 87 11.15 -0.79 3.46
N LEU A 88 10.98 -1.41 4.64
CA LEU A 88 10.21 -2.64 4.77
C LEU A 88 8.73 -2.40 4.46
N ALA A 89 8.17 -1.31 4.97
CA ALA A 89 6.77 -0.96 4.72
C ALA A 89 6.48 -0.80 3.23
N LEU A 90 7.37 -0.15 2.50
CA LEU A 90 7.21 0.06 1.05
C LEU A 90 7.24 -1.27 0.28
N LEU A 91 8.09 -2.21 0.70
CA LEU A 91 8.11 -3.54 0.09
C LEU A 91 6.86 -4.35 0.41
N ILE A 92 6.32 -4.23 1.62
CA ILE A 92 5.06 -4.87 2.00
C ILE A 92 3.90 -4.30 1.19
N ALA A 93 3.89 -2.98 0.97
CA ALA A 93 2.83 -2.31 0.25
C ALA A 93 2.90 -2.53 -1.28
N LEU A 94 4.07 -2.82 -1.84
CA LEU A 94 4.26 -2.88 -3.30
C LEU A 94 3.37 -3.92 -3.99
N PRO A 95 3.27 -5.19 -3.55
CA PRO A 95 2.36 -6.14 -4.17
C PRO A 95 0.91 -5.68 -4.14
N TYR A 96 0.50 -5.07 -3.04
CA TYR A 96 -0.84 -4.52 -2.89
C TYR A 96 -1.09 -3.39 -3.90
N THR A 97 -0.18 -2.42 -4.01
CA THR A 97 -0.37 -1.28 -4.91
C THR A 97 -0.38 -1.70 -6.38
N ILE A 98 0.44 -2.68 -6.75
CA ILE A 98 0.43 -3.26 -8.11
C ILE A 98 -0.92 -3.92 -8.38
N ASN A 99 -1.41 -4.74 -7.45
CA ASN A 99 -2.68 -5.42 -7.62
C ASN A 99 -3.86 -4.44 -7.69
N ILE A 100 -3.84 -3.38 -6.88
CA ILE A 100 -4.88 -2.35 -6.92
C ILE A 100 -4.86 -1.61 -8.27
N LEU A 101 -3.68 -1.30 -8.79
CA LEU A 101 -3.57 -0.65 -10.10
C LEU A 101 -4.14 -1.55 -11.21
N LEU A 102 -3.78 -2.82 -11.23
CA LEU A 102 -4.29 -3.78 -12.20
C LEU A 102 -5.81 -3.97 -12.06
N TYR A 103 -6.29 -4.09 -10.84
CA TYR A 103 -7.70 -4.17 -10.53
C TYR A 103 -8.46 -2.96 -11.07
N CYS A 104 -7.94 -1.75 -10.86
CA CYS A 104 -8.56 -0.52 -11.35
C CYS A 104 -8.56 -0.45 -12.89
N ILE A 105 -7.51 -0.95 -13.54
CA ILE A 105 -7.40 -0.96 -15.00
C ILE A 105 -8.41 -1.95 -15.62
N PHE A 106 -8.48 -3.17 -15.08
CA PHE A 106 -9.21 -4.26 -15.72
C PHE A 106 -10.65 -4.45 -15.23
N ILE A 107 -10.95 -4.08 -13.98
CA ILE A 107 -12.23 -4.40 -13.34
C ILE A 107 -12.97 -3.14 -12.88
N ALA A 108 -12.28 -2.19 -12.28
CA ALA A 108 -12.90 -1.06 -11.59
C ALA A 108 -12.33 0.28 -12.07
N ASN A 109 -12.59 0.63 -13.34
CA ASN A 109 -12.10 1.87 -13.95
C ASN A 109 -12.50 3.14 -13.17
N GLN A 110 -13.61 3.10 -12.43
CA GLN A 110 -14.07 4.23 -11.62
C GLN A 110 -13.10 4.57 -10.49
N TYR A 111 -12.23 3.65 -10.09
CA TYR A 111 -11.26 3.87 -9.02
C TYR A 111 -9.83 4.18 -9.51
N LEU A 112 -9.63 4.38 -10.83
CA LEU A 112 -8.31 4.71 -11.38
C LEU A 112 -7.70 5.95 -10.75
N LEU A 113 -8.51 6.96 -10.40
CA LEU A 113 -8.04 8.17 -9.74
C LEU A 113 -7.44 7.91 -8.35
N LEU A 114 -7.77 6.78 -7.72
CA LEU A 114 -7.17 6.36 -6.45
C LEU A 114 -6.02 5.38 -6.67
N GLY A 115 -6.15 4.46 -7.62
CA GLY A 115 -5.14 3.42 -7.87
C GLY A 115 -3.85 3.95 -8.46
N ILE A 116 -3.91 4.89 -9.39
CA ILE A 116 -2.73 5.48 -10.02
C ILE A 116 -1.87 6.26 -9.01
N PRO A 117 -2.43 7.22 -8.22
CA PRO A 117 -1.65 7.92 -7.21
C PRO A 117 -1.09 7.00 -6.14
N ASP A 118 -1.83 5.98 -5.73
CA ASP A 118 -1.40 4.99 -4.75
C ASP A 118 -0.13 4.27 -5.21
N PHE A 119 -0.14 3.74 -6.43
CA PHE A 119 1.01 3.07 -7.03
C PHE A 119 2.19 4.03 -7.24
N LEU A 120 1.93 5.22 -7.79
CA LEU A 120 2.98 6.20 -8.06
C LEU A 120 3.64 6.68 -6.79
N CYS A 121 2.88 6.88 -5.72
CA CYS A 121 3.41 7.27 -4.42
C CYS A 121 4.33 6.19 -3.86
N ASN A 122 3.91 4.92 -3.93
CA ASN A 122 4.75 3.79 -3.49
C ASN A 122 6.04 3.71 -4.32
N ALA A 123 5.94 3.80 -5.65
CA ALA A 123 7.11 3.73 -6.53
C ALA A 123 8.08 4.90 -6.28
N PHE A 124 7.55 6.12 -6.11
CA PHE A 124 8.36 7.28 -5.79
C PHE A 124 9.08 7.13 -4.46
N LEU A 125 8.40 6.64 -3.44
CA LEU A 125 9.00 6.44 -2.12
C LEU A 125 10.08 5.34 -2.15
N ILE A 126 9.88 4.28 -2.91
CA ILE A 126 10.92 3.26 -3.11
C ILE A 126 12.16 3.91 -3.75
N TYR A 127 11.96 4.75 -4.77
CA TYR A 127 13.05 5.51 -5.38
C TYR A 127 13.75 6.42 -4.37
N ALA A 128 12.99 7.15 -3.55
CA ALA A 128 13.54 8.05 -2.53
C ALA A 128 14.37 7.31 -1.47
N TRP A 129 13.95 6.09 -1.11
CA TRP A 129 14.64 5.24 -0.14
C TRP A 129 15.54 4.19 -0.79
N PHE A 130 15.88 4.35 -2.07
CA PHE A 130 16.65 3.34 -2.83
C PHE A 130 17.97 2.95 -2.17
N ASP A 131 18.66 3.89 -1.55
CA ASP A 131 19.94 3.63 -0.88
C ASP A 131 19.82 2.60 0.26
N TRP A 132 18.63 2.46 0.85
CA TRP A 132 18.34 1.45 1.87
C TRP A 132 18.24 0.04 1.29
N TYR A 133 17.94 -0.07 -0.02
CA TYR A 133 17.79 -1.35 -0.72
C TYR A 133 19.06 -1.80 -1.43
N LYS A 134 20.05 -0.93 -1.58
CA LYS A 134 21.29 -1.24 -2.31
C LYS A 134 22.00 -2.49 -1.78
N GLY A 135 22.00 -2.69 -0.48
CA GLY A 135 22.61 -3.86 0.15
C GLY A 135 21.98 -5.19 -0.26
N CYS A 136 20.74 -5.17 -0.83
CA CYS A 136 20.08 -6.37 -1.34
C CYS A 136 20.60 -6.79 -2.73
N PHE A 137 21.26 -5.86 -3.46
CA PHE A 137 21.74 -6.07 -4.82
C PHE A 137 23.27 -6.16 -4.90
N GLU A 138 23.97 -5.88 -3.82
CA GLU A 138 25.42 -5.93 -3.70
C GLU A 138 25.83 -7.20 -2.94
N ASP A 139 26.84 -7.90 -3.47
CA ASP A 139 27.43 -9.09 -2.82
C ASP A 139 28.33 -8.72 -1.64
#